data_bf47671f41039c7d408d80f47fa709d0
#
_entry.id   bf47671f41039c7d408d80f47fa709d0
#
_cell.length_a   1.000
_cell.length_b   1.000
_cell.length_c   1.000
_cell.angle_alpha   90.00
_cell.angle_beta   90.00
_cell.angle_gamma   90.00
#
_symmetry.space_group_name_H-M   'P 1'
#
loop_
_entity.id
_entity.type
_entity.pdbx_description
1 polymer ?
#
loop_
_entity_poly.entity_id
_entity_poly.type
_entity_poly.pdbx_seq_one_letter_code
_entity_poly.pdbx_strand_id
1 'polypeptide(L)'
;MDGDPIDRGLLAVLVVAAITTVAVHVAYLPAYWPDELLDGLAGILIGWIAFTVVFYAIGRLRPNAAELPNMRSADLGVALAIVSLLLAGMTAGYGFQPEDAQWVFAVYAVGLYAGLALIGWSLGQRTRAINRIVAEGS
;
A
#
# COMPACT_ATOMS: atom_id res chain seq x y z
N MET A 1 31.37 -14.32 1.06
CA MET A 1 30.22 -13.57 1.45
C MET A 1 29.17 -13.58 0.36
N ASP A 2 28.42 -14.62 0.35
CA ASP A 2 27.41 -14.78 -0.67
C ASP A 2 26.16 -14.10 -0.17
N GLY A 3 26.00 -12.84 -0.57
CA GLY A 3 24.72 -12.17 -0.42
C GLY A 3 23.68 -13.01 -1.14
N ASP A 4 22.54 -13.26 -0.49
CA ASP A 4 21.42 -13.90 -1.17
C ASP A 4 21.21 -13.23 -2.54
N PRO A 5 21.11 -14.02 -3.62
CA PRO A 5 20.89 -13.42 -4.91
C PRO A 5 19.63 -12.58 -4.84
N ILE A 6 19.76 -11.30 -5.19
CA ILE A 6 18.61 -10.41 -5.27
C ILE A 6 17.57 -11.11 -6.14
N ASP A 7 16.43 -11.38 -5.57
CA ASP A 7 15.33 -11.98 -6.32
C ASP A 7 14.92 -11.01 -7.44
N ARG A 8 15.38 -11.30 -8.65
CA ARG A 8 15.13 -10.48 -9.83
C ARG A 8 13.66 -10.37 -10.14
N GLY A 9 12.91 -11.43 -9.85
CA GLY A 9 11.46 -11.41 -10.00
C GLY A 9 10.81 -10.42 -9.04
N LEU A 10 11.25 -10.41 -7.79
CA LEU A 10 10.74 -9.48 -6.78
C LEU A 10 11.12 -8.03 -7.10
N LEU A 11 12.34 -7.82 -7.60
CA LEU A 11 12.75 -6.49 -8.04
C LEU A 11 11.92 -6.00 -9.23
N ALA A 12 11.61 -6.89 -10.18
CA ALA A 12 10.72 -6.56 -11.30
C ALA A 12 9.31 -6.21 -10.80
N VAL A 13 8.78 -6.95 -9.84
CA VAL A 13 7.48 -6.65 -9.20
C VAL A 13 7.52 -5.26 -8.55
N LEU A 14 8.58 -4.94 -7.82
CA LEU A 14 8.75 -3.62 -7.21
C LEU A 14 8.74 -2.50 -8.25
N VAL A 15 9.51 -2.65 -9.32
CA VAL A 15 9.62 -1.64 -10.38
C VAL A 15 8.27 -1.45 -11.08
N VAL A 16 7.62 -2.54 -11.47
CA VAL A 16 6.30 -2.47 -12.14
C VAL A 16 5.26 -1.84 -11.22
N ALA A 17 5.21 -2.24 -9.97
CA ALA A 17 4.28 -1.68 -9.00
C ALA A 17 4.54 -0.19 -8.74
N ALA A 18 5.79 0.22 -8.65
CA ALA A 18 6.16 1.63 -8.47
C ALA A 18 5.76 2.47 -9.69
N ILE A 19 6.05 2.00 -10.90
CA ILE A 19 5.66 2.67 -12.14
C ILE A 19 4.14 2.78 -12.23
N THR A 20 3.42 1.70 -11.95
CA THR A 20 1.95 1.67 -11.95
C THR A 20 1.39 2.67 -10.93
N THR A 21 1.93 2.71 -9.72
CA THR A 21 1.52 3.67 -8.68
C THR A 21 1.68 5.10 -9.15
N VAL A 22 2.82 5.46 -9.70
CA VAL A 22 3.09 6.80 -10.22
C VAL A 22 2.17 7.12 -11.41
N ALA A 23 2.06 6.23 -12.37
CA ALA A 23 1.23 6.43 -13.56
C ALA A 23 -0.24 6.65 -13.21
N VAL A 24 -0.77 5.86 -12.28
CA VAL A 24 -2.16 5.99 -11.85
C VAL A 24 -2.40 7.32 -11.13
N HIS A 25 -1.54 7.67 -10.18
CA HIS A 25 -1.75 8.88 -9.37
C HIS A 25 -1.45 10.18 -10.12
N VAL A 26 -0.47 10.18 -11.00
CA VAL A 26 -0.01 11.40 -11.69
C VAL A 26 -0.72 11.61 -13.03
N ALA A 27 -1.04 10.55 -13.74
CA ALA A 27 -1.61 10.63 -15.10
C ALA A 27 -3.06 10.17 -15.18
N TYR A 28 -3.38 8.98 -14.67
CA TYR A 28 -4.69 8.38 -14.84
C TYR A 28 -5.79 9.07 -14.00
N LEU A 29 -5.59 9.19 -12.70
CA LEU A 29 -6.58 9.80 -11.81
C LEU A 29 -6.88 11.26 -12.16
N PRO A 30 -5.91 12.13 -12.44
CA PRO A 30 -6.22 13.50 -12.87
C PRO A 30 -7.00 13.58 -14.18
N ALA A 31 -6.87 12.57 -15.07
CA ALA A 31 -7.55 12.54 -16.35
C ALA A 31 -9.02 12.10 -16.22
N TYR A 32 -9.34 11.20 -15.31
CA TYR A 32 -10.65 10.56 -15.22
C TYR A 32 -11.47 10.95 -13.98
N TRP A 33 -10.82 11.31 -12.89
CA TRP A 33 -11.51 11.69 -11.67
C TRP A 33 -11.72 13.22 -11.60
N PRO A 34 -12.89 13.73 -11.19
CA PRO A 34 -14.13 13.01 -10.78
C PRO A 34 -15.14 12.77 -11.90
N ASP A 35 -14.84 13.20 -13.12
CA ASP A 35 -15.82 13.28 -14.20
C ASP A 35 -16.32 11.90 -14.67
N GLU A 36 -15.45 10.90 -14.66
CA GLU A 36 -15.78 9.53 -14.99
C GLU A 36 -15.66 8.62 -13.76
N LEU A 37 -16.77 8.46 -13.04
CA LEU A 37 -16.79 7.81 -11.74
C LEU A 37 -16.25 6.38 -11.76
N LEU A 38 -16.69 5.56 -12.72
CA LEU A 38 -16.27 4.15 -12.78
C LEU A 38 -14.79 4.00 -13.10
N ASP A 39 -14.32 4.77 -14.08
CA ASP A 39 -12.89 4.76 -14.46
C ASP A 39 -12.02 5.35 -13.35
N GLY A 40 -12.50 6.38 -12.68
CA GLY A 40 -11.84 6.96 -11.52
C GLY A 40 -11.73 5.97 -10.37
N LEU A 41 -12.81 5.25 -10.02
CA LEU A 41 -12.80 4.23 -8.98
C LEU A 41 -11.88 3.05 -9.34
N ALA A 42 -11.90 2.61 -10.58
CA ALA A 42 -10.99 1.57 -11.05
C ALA A 42 -9.52 2.01 -10.89
N GLY A 43 -9.21 3.24 -11.26
CA GLY A 43 -7.88 3.83 -11.06
C GLY A 43 -7.47 3.89 -9.60
N ILE A 44 -8.37 4.32 -8.72
CA ILE A 44 -8.12 4.36 -7.27
C ILE A 44 -7.77 2.97 -6.74
N LEU A 45 -8.55 1.95 -7.08
CA LEU A 45 -8.32 0.58 -6.63
C LEU A 45 -6.99 0.03 -7.14
N ILE A 46 -6.70 0.22 -8.43
CA ILE A 46 -5.43 -0.19 -9.02
C ILE A 46 -4.26 0.53 -8.34
N GLY A 47 -4.39 1.83 -8.10
CA GLY A 47 -3.39 2.64 -7.42
C GLY A 47 -3.12 2.16 -5.99
N TRP A 48 -4.15 1.82 -5.23
CA TRP A 48 -4.02 1.31 -3.87
C TRP A 48 -3.35 -0.07 -3.83
N ILE A 49 -3.75 -0.96 -4.74
CA ILE A 49 -3.14 -2.29 -4.87
C ILE A 49 -1.66 -2.14 -5.24
N ALA A 50 -1.34 -1.36 -6.26
CA ALA A 50 0.04 -1.12 -6.71
C ALA A 50 0.90 -0.53 -5.59
N PHE A 51 0.39 0.47 -4.89
CA PHE A 51 1.07 1.10 -3.74
C PHE A 51 1.36 0.08 -2.63
N THR A 52 0.37 -0.74 -2.28
CA THR A 52 0.52 -1.80 -1.28
C THR A 52 1.57 -2.83 -1.70
N VAL A 53 1.58 -3.20 -2.99
CA VAL A 53 2.56 -4.14 -3.56
C VAL A 53 3.99 -3.56 -3.52
N VAL A 54 4.16 -2.26 -3.72
CA VAL A 54 5.47 -1.59 -3.55
C VAL A 54 6.02 -1.86 -2.15
N PHE A 55 5.23 -1.60 -1.12
CA PHE A 55 5.67 -1.82 0.28
C PHE A 55 5.82 -3.30 0.62
N TYR A 56 4.98 -4.16 0.06
CA TYR A 56 5.15 -5.61 0.16
C TYR A 56 6.52 -6.06 -0.39
N ALA A 57 6.88 -5.60 -1.58
CA ALA A 57 8.15 -5.92 -2.20
C ALA A 57 9.34 -5.38 -1.38
N ILE A 58 9.23 -4.14 -0.89
CA ILE A 58 10.25 -3.54 0.00
C ILE A 58 10.40 -4.37 1.28
N GLY A 59 9.29 -4.78 1.89
CA GLY A 59 9.31 -5.63 3.08
C GLY A 59 10.00 -6.97 2.86
N ARG A 60 9.79 -7.57 1.69
CA ARG A 60 10.48 -8.80 1.31
C ARG A 60 11.96 -8.62 1.00
N LEU A 61 12.34 -7.47 0.47
CA LEU A 61 13.74 -7.18 0.12
C LEU A 61 14.60 -6.84 1.32
N ARG A 62 14.01 -6.38 2.42
CA ARG A 62 14.79 -6.01 3.61
C ARG A 62 15.15 -7.21 4.48
N PRO A 63 16.43 -7.40 4.82
CA PRO A 63 16.93 -8.61 5.49
C PRO A 63 16.73 -8.62 7.02
N ASN A 64 15.55 -8.40 7.53
CA ASN A 64 15.47 -8.02 8.93
C ASN A 64 14.64 -8.88 9.87
N ALA A 65 14.43 -10.14 9.66
CA ALA A 65 13.73 -10.89 10.67
C ALA A 65 14.39 -12.22 11.02
N ALA A 66 15.06 -12.27 12.15
CA ALA A 66 15.45 -13.50 12.76
C ALA A 66 14.24 -14.35 13.20
N GLU A 67 13.14 -13.69 13.53
CA GLU A 67 11.89 -14.29 13.99
C GLU A 67 10.70 -13.91 13.11
N LEU A 68 9.64 -14.69 13.20
CA LEU A 68 8.39 -14.37 12.52
C LEU A 68 7.80 -13.08 13.09
N PRO A 69 7.64 -12.00 12.30
CA PRO A 69 7.12 -10.75 12.83
C PRO A 69 5.68 -10.90 13.29
N ASN A 70 5.30 -10.17 14.35
CA ASN A 70 3.93 -10.15 14.79
C ASN A 70 3.04 -9.38 13.80
N MET A 71 1.73 -9.50 13.96
CA MET A 71 0.75 -8.87 13.08
C MET A 71 0.35 -7.44 13.51
N ARG A 72 0.98 -6.86 14.53
CA ARG A 72 0.61 -5.53 15.04
C ARG A 72 0.65 -4.44 13.99
N SER A 73 1.70 -4.44 13.15
CA SER A 73 1.83 -3.44 12.08
C SER A 73 0.74 -3.59 11.02
N ALA A 74 0.40 -4.83 10.67
CA ALA A 74 -0.70 -5.11 9.75
C ALA A 74 -2.05 -4.69 10.36
N ASP A 75 -2.29 -5.01 11.62
CA ASP A 75 -3.52 -4.66 12.34
C ASP A 75 -3.67 -3.14 12.44
N LEU A 76 -2.60 -2.44 12.78
CA LEU A 76 -2.58 -0.97 12.79
C LEU A 76 -2.83 -0.40 11.39
N GLY A 77 -2.23 -0.99 10.37
CA GLY A 77 -2.44 -0.58 8.97
C GLY A 77 -3.89 -0.73 8.54
N VAL A 78 -4.52 -1.86 8.85
CA VAL A 78 -5.95 -2.10 8.58
C VAL A 78 -6.81 -1.09 9.32
N ALA A 79 -6.55 -0.87 10.61
CA ALA A 79 -7.30 0.10 11.41
C ALA A 79 -7.18 1.53 10.83
N LEU A 80 -5.98 1.96 10.48
CA LEU A 80 -5.75 3.28 9.87
C LEU A 80 -6.48 3.43 8.53
N ALA A 81 -6.39 2.42 7.66
CA ALA A 81 -7.06 2.45 6.37
C ALA A 81 -8.57 2.53 6.52
N ILE A 82 -9.17 1.68 7.36
CA ILE A 82 -10.61 1.64 7.57
C ILE A 82 -11.11 2.94 8.20
N VAL A 83 -10.47 3.39 9.27
CA VAL A 83 -10.88 4.63 9.96
C VAL A 83 -10.76 5.84 9.03
N SER A 84 -9.68 5.93 8.24
CA SER A 84 -9.50 7.02 7.28
C SER A 84 -10.58 7.04 6.22
N LEU A 85 -10.94 5.88 5.67
CA LEU A 85 -12.02 5.75 4.69
C LEU A 85 -13.38 6.09 5.28
N LEU A 86 -13.67 5.62 6.49
CA LEU A 86 -14.92 5.93 7.18
C LEU A 86 -15.05 7.42 7.47
N LEU A 87 -13.98 8.05 7.97
CA LEU A 87 -13.98 9.49 8.24
C LEU A 87 -14.13 10.30 6.96
N ALA A 88 -13.46 9.92 5.88
CA ALA A 88 -13.61 10.56 4.58
C ALA A 88 -15.06 10.45 4.07
N GLY A 89 -15.65 9.26 4.14
CA GLY A 89 -17.02 9.01 3.74
C GLY A 89 -18.03 9.77 4.58
N MET A 90 -17.84 9.82 5.90
CA MET A 90 -18.71 10.59 6.81
C MET A 90 -18.62 12.09 6.53
N THR A 91 -17.40 12.63 6.38
CA THR A 91 -17.18 14.04 6.07
C THR A 91 -17.87 14.44 4.76
N ALA A 92 -17.71 13.63 3.71
CA ALA A 92 -18.40 13.83 2.45
C ALA A 92 -19.93 13.70 2.59
N GLY A 93 -20.38 12.75 3.40
CA GLY A 93 -21.82 12.54 3.67
C GLY A 93 -22.49 13.72 4.39
N TYR A 94 -21.72 14.48 5.18
CA TYR A 94 -22.20 15.74 5.78
C TYR A 94 -22.19 16.93 4.80
N GLY A 95 -21.79 16.72 3.55
CA GLY A 95 -21.81 17.75 2.52
C GLY A 95 -20.48 18.48 2.31
N PHE A 96 -19.42 18.11 3.04
CA PHE A 96 -18.11 18.71 2.84
C PHE A 96 -17.38 18.02 1.68
N GLN A 97 -17.11 18.77 0.63
CA GLN A 97 -16.37 18.27 -0.52
C GLN A 97 -14.85 18.45 -0.30
N PRO A 98 -14.01 17.67 -1.01
CA PRO A 98 -12.55 17.84 -0.91
C PRO A 98 -12.07 19.26 -1.18
N GLU A 99 -12.74 20.01 -2.05
CA GLU A 99 -12.42 21.41 -2.37
C GLU A 99 -12.65 22.34 -1.19
N ASP A 100 -13.65 22.04 -0.34
CA ASP A 100 -14.04 22.86 0.81
C ASP A 100 -13.18 22.60 2.05
N ALA A 101 -12.66 21.37 2.17
CA ALA A 101 -11.94 20.90 3.36
C ALA A 101 -10.66 20.14 2.97
N GLN A 102 -9.87 20.70 2.08
CA GLN A 102 -8.67 20.08 1.49
C GLN A 102 -7.73 19.42 2.50
N TRP A 103 -7.44 20.05 3.64
CA TRP A 103 -6.55 19.60 4.66
C TRP A 103 -7.11 18.51 5.55
N VAL A 104 -8.45 18.44 5.71
CA VAL A 104 -9.09 17.32 6.39
C VAL A 104 -8.99 16.07 5.52
N PHE A 105 -9.33 16.18 4.24
CA PHE A 105 -9.19 15.06 3.30
C PHE A 105 -7.73 14.65 3.06
N ALA A 106 -6.79 15.60 3.11
CA ALA A 106 -5.37 15.29 3.04
C ALA A 106 -4.90 14.45 4.23
N VAL A 107 -5.38 14.73 5.44
CA VAL A 107 -5.10 13.93 6.64
C VAL A 107 -5.67 12.51 6.48
N TYR A 108 -6.88 12.38 5.98
CA TYR A 108 -7.47 11.06 5.71
C TYR A 108 -6.70 10.28 4.65
N ALA A 109 -6.24 10.95 3.60
CA ALA A 109 -5.40 10.34 2.57
C ALA A 109 -4.07 9.84 3.15
N VAL A 110 -3.40 10.63 3.98
CA VAL A 110 -2.18 10.23 4.66
C VAL A 110 -2.42 8.99 5.54
N GLY A 111 -3.51 8.98 6.30
CA GLY A 111 -3.90 7.83 7.12
C GLY A 111 -4.14 6.57 6.31
N LEU A 112 -4.85 6.70 5.20
CA LEU A 112 -5.12 5.59 4.30
C LEU A 112 -3.83 5.02 3.69
N TYR A 113 -3.00 5.86 3.10
CA TYR A 113 -1.76 5.41 2.45
C TYR A 113 -0.74 4.89 3.47
N ALA A 114 -0.64 5.50 4.64
CA ALA A 114 0.16 4.95 5.74
C ALA A 114 -0.33 3.55 6.16
N GLY A 115 -1.64 3.37 6.23
CA GLY A 115 -2.26 2.08 6.50
C GLY A 115 -1.92 1.03 5.46
N LEU A 116 -2.06 1.37 4.18
CA LEU A 116 -1.71 0.48 3.07
C LEU A 116 -0.22 0.13 3.06
N ALA A 117 0.65 1.09 3.34
CA ALA A 117 2.09 0.87 3.44
C ALA A 117 2.44 -0.10 4.57
N LEU A 118 1.82 0.07 5.74
CA LEU A 118 2.02 -0.83 6.88
C LEU A 118 1.55 -2.25 6.58
N ILE A 119 0.40 -2.39 5.95
CA ILE A 119 -0.13 -3.70 5.54
C ILE A 119 0.85 -4.37 4.57
N GLY A 120 1.22 -3.69 3.51
CA GLY A 120 2.13 -4.22 2.50
C GLY A 120 3.47 -4.63 3.10
N TRP A 121 4.12 -3.72 3.81
CA TRP A 121 5.42 -3.97 4.43
C TRP A 121 5.38 -5.11 5.45
N SER A 122 4.36 -5.16 6.29
CA SER A 122 4.19 -6.23 7.28
C SER A 122 4.02 -7.60 6.63
N LEU A 123 3.18 -7.68 5.58
CA LEU A 123 3.01 -8.92 4.83
C LEU A 123 4.30 -9.35 4.12
N GLY A 124 5.06 -8.40 3.57
CA GLY A 124 6.34 -8.66 2.94
C GLY A 124 7.36 -9.23 3.91
N GLN A 125 7.50 -8.64 5.10
CA GLN A 125 8.36 -9.11 6.17
C GLN A 125 7.97 -10.52 6.63
N ARG A 126 6.68 -10.75 6.80
CA ARG A 126 6.16 -12.05 7.20
C ARG A 126 6.41 -13.12 6.13
N THR A 127 6.15 -12.82 4.87
CA THR A 127 6.41 -13.75 3.76
C THR A 127 7.88 -14.13 3.69
N ARG A 128 8.78 -13.18 3.84
CA ARG A 128 10.21 -13.42 3.87
C ARG A 128 10.61 -14.34 5.03
N ALA A 129 10.09 -14.08 6.22
CA ALA A 129 10.36 -14.88 7.40
C ALA A 129 9.90 -16.34 7.23
N ILE A 130 8.70 -16.53 6.69
CA ILE A 130 8.13 -17.85 6.39
C ILE A 130 9.01 -18.59 5.36
N ASN A 131 9.35 -17.94 4.27
CA ASN A 131 10.19 -18.53 3.22
C ASN A 131 11.54 -18.98 3.77
N ARG A 132 12.14 -18.20 4.67
CA ARG A 132 13.38 -18.57 5.31
C ARG A 132 13.21 -19.78 6.23
N ILE A 133 12.18 -19.81 7.07
CA ILE A 133 11.89 -20.93 7.97
C ILE A 133 11.68 -22.22 7.16
N VAL A 134 10.93 -22.14 6.07
CA VAL A 134 10.70 -23.29 5.18
C VAL A 134 12.01 -23.76 4.54
N ALA A 135 12.86 -22.85 4.07
CA ALA A 135 14.16 -23.19 3.47
C ALA A 135 15.12 -23.85 4.48
N GLU A 136 15.12 -23.38 5.72
CA GLU A 136 15.97 -23.95 6.80
C GLU A 136 15.43 -25.30 7.29
N GLY A 137 14.14 -25.57 7.14
CA GLY A 137 13.48 -26.81 7.56
C GLY A 137 13.54 -27.96 6.56
N SER A 138 14.09 -27.71 5.35
CA SER A 138 14.13 -28.73 4.28
C SER A 138 15.50 -29.38 4.12
#